data_16b289fe251ac87d42f5b1fa63f28fed
#
_entry.id   16b289fe251ac87d42f5b1fa63f28fed
#
_cell.length_a   1.000
_cell.length_b   1.000
_cell.length_c   1.000
_cell.angle_alpha   90.00
_cell.angle_beta   90.00
_cell.angle_gamma   90.00
#
_symmetry.space_group_name_H-M   'P 1'
#
loop_
_entity.id
_entity.type
_entity.pdbx_description
1 polymer ?
#
loop_
_entity_poly.entity_id
_entity_poly.type
_entity_poly.pdbx_seq_one_letter_code
_entity_poly.pdbx_strand_id
1 'polypeptide(L)' 'ILIYNLIFEKLKNEWVKDFTLNVLSDHVHLVINYDDDKLTEIIRKIKWWVSFQFTKLKKFSEKWNWRWDITIYS' A
#
# COMPACT_ATOMS: atom_id res chain seq x y z
N ILE A 1 -13.81 -1.95 1.68
CA ILE A 1 -13.09 -3.15 1.52
C ILE A 1 -11.83 -3.15 2.36
N LEU A 2 -11.52 -4.30 2.92
CA LEU A 2 -10.54 -4.40 3.98
C LEU A 2 -9.14 -3.93 3.57
N ILE A 3 -8.67 -4.39 2.42
CA ILE A 3 -7.32 -4.05 1.98
C ILE A 3 -7.18 -2.55 1.75
N TYR A 4 -8.16 -1.97 1.09
CA TYR A 4 -8.16 -0.53 0.85
C TYR A 4 -8.05 0.24 2.16
N ASN A 5 -8.86 -0.15 3.13
CA ASN A 5 -8.87 0.54 4.42
C ASN A 5 -7.55 0.42 5.15
N LEU A 6 -6.95 -0.76 5.11
CA LEU A 6 -5.67 -0.97 5.77
C LEU A 6 -4.58 -0.09 5.17
N ILE A 7 -4.50 -0.05 3.85
CA ILE A 7 -3.48 0.75 3.18
C ILE A 7 -3.75 2.23 3.39
N PHE A 8 -5.01 2.63 3.26
CA PHE A 8 -5.41 4.02 3.41
C PHE A 8 -5.03 4.54 4.80
N GLU A 9 -5.38 3.79 5.83
CA GLU A 9 -5.08 4.21 7.19
C GLU A 9 -3.58 4.25 7.47
N LYS A 10 -2.85 3.29 6.91
CA LYS A 10 -1.41 3.29 7.10
C LYS A 10 -0.76 4.49 6.44
N LEU A 11 -1.22 4.86 5.25
CA LEU A 11 -0.73 6.04 4.57
C LEU A 11 -0.99 7.30 5.40
N LYS A 12 -2.18 7.41 5.95
CA LYS A 12 -2.53 8.56 6.77
C LYS A 12 -1.70 8.59 8.06
N ASN A 13 -1.46 7.45 8.65
CA ASN A 13 -0.64 7.39 9.86
C ASN A 13 0.80 7.79 9.60
N GLU A 14 1.28 7.59 8.38
CA GLU A 14 2.63 8.00 8.01
C GLU A 14 2.67 9.41 7.42
N TRP A 15 1.59 10.16 7.53
CA TRP A 15 1.51 11.57 7.11
C TRP A 15 1.63 11.75 5.60
N VAL A 16 1.25 10.76 4.83
CA VAL A 16 1.16 10.90 3.38
C VAL A 16 -0.13 11.62 3.06
N LYS A 17 -0.03 12.80 2.47
CA LYS A 17 -1.18 13.69 2.35
C LYS A 17 -1.87 13.66 1.00
N ASP A 18 -1.13 13.73 -0.07
CA ASP A 18 -1.70 13.88 -1.41
C ASP A 18 -1.47 12.62 -2.21
N PHE A 19 -2.42 11.72 -2.15
CA PHE A 19 -2.29 10.44 -2.83
C PHE A 19 -3.63 9.97 -3.37
N THR A 20 -3.56 9.10 -4.36
CA THR A 20 -4.71 8.39 -4.91
C THR A 20 -4.46 6.90 -4.77
N LEU A 21 -5.41 6.20 -4.19
CA LEU A 21 -5.27 4.78 -3.93
C LEU A 21 -6.40 4.01 -4.59
N ASN A 22 -6.04 3.01 -5.39
CA ASN A 22 -6.99 2.09 -6.00
C ASN A 22 -6.53 0.67 -5.74
N VAL A 23 -7.43 -0.15 -5.26
CA VAL A 23 -7.16 -1.55 -5.00
C VAL A 23 -7.96 -2.38 -5.99
N LEU A 24 -7.23 -3.13 -6.81
CA LEU A 24 -7.84 -3.96 -7.85
C LEU A 24 -7.66 -5.43 -7.48
N SER A 25 -8.19 -6.31 -8.31
CA SER A 25 -8.20 -7.73 -7.96
C SER A 25 -6.81 -8.36 -7.92
N ASP A 26 -5.88 -7.81 -8.69
CA ASP A 26 -4.54 -8.39 -8.80
C ASP A 26 -3.42 -7.42 -8.48
N HIS A 27 -3.73 -6.16 -8.16
CA HIS A 27 -2.68 -5.21 -7.83
C HIS A 27 -3.24 -4.01 -7.08
N VAL A 28 -2.33 -3.26 -6.48
CA VAL A 28 -2.63 -2.00 -5.82
C VAL A 28 -2.01 -0.89 -6.64
N HIS A 29 -2.82 0.09 -7.00
CA HIS A 29 -2.34 1.26 -7.75
C HIS A 29 -2.33 2.46 -6.83
N LEU A 30 -1.15 2.96 -6.55
CA LEU A 30 -0.97 4.10 -5.64
C LEU A 30 -0.21 5.19 -6.36
N VAL A 31 -0.79 6.39 -6.37
CA VAL A 31 -0.14 7.58 -6.94
C VAL A 31 0.05 8.59 -5.83
N ILE A 32 1.26 9.04 -5.65
CA ILE A 32 1.59 10.05 -4.65
C ILE A 32 2.07 11.29 -5.39
N ASN A 33 1.45 12.42 -5.09
CA ASN A 33 1.66 13.65 -5.84
C ASN A 33 2.67 14.60 -5.20
N TYR A 34 3.60 14.05 -4.45
CA TYR A 34 4.72 14.82 -3.95
C TYR A 34 5.88 13.87 -3.65
N ASP A 35 7.06 14.42 -3.57
CA ASP A 35 8.26 13.63 -3.33
C ASP A 35 8.89 14.05 -2.00
N ASP A 36 9.30 13.05 -1.22
CA ASP A 36 9.88 13.25 0.09
C ASP A 36 10.97 12.19 0.27
N ASP A 37 12.07 12.58 0.90
CA ASP A 37 13.18 11.66 1.11
C ASP A 37 12.79 10.40 1.87
N LYS A 38 11.77 10.50 2.70
CA LYS A 38 11.34 9.37 3.52
C LYS A 38 10.30 8.50 2.83
N LEU A 39 9.86 8.89 1.67
CA LEU A 39 8.73 8.22 1.01
C LEU A 39 9.03 6.78 0.66
N THR A 40 10.25 6.52 0.17
CA THR A 40 10.64 5.15 -0.16
C THR A 40 10.57 4.25 1.07
N GLU A 41 11.00 4.75 2.19
CA GLU A 41 10.98 3.99 3.43
C GLU A 41 9.56 3.76 3.92
N ILE A 42 8.71 4.77 3.82
CA ILE A 42 7.32 4.68 4.19
C ILE A 42 6.61 3.62 3.35
N ILE A 43 6.85 3.64 2.04
CA ILE A 43 6.24 2.67 1.14
C ILE A 43 6.70 1.26 1.46
N ARG A 44 7.98 1.09 1.78
CA ARG A 44 8.51 -0.22 2.15
C ARG A 44 7.83 -0.74 3.42
N LYS A 45 7.65 0.11 4.40
CA LYS A 45 6.95 -0.27 5.63
C LYS A 45 5.51 -0.67 5.36
N ILE A 46 4.84 0.08 4.51
CA ILE A 46 3.45 -0.21 4.17
C ILE A 46 3.33 -1.57 3.48
N LYS A 47 4.20 -1.84 2.51
CA LYS A 47 4.20 -3.11 1.81
C LYS A 47 4.41 -4.27 2.78
N TRP A 48 5.39 -4.13 3.65
CA TRP A 48 5.69 -5.18 4.61
C TRP A 48 4.51 -5.40 5.55
N TRP A 49 3.97 -4.32 6.06
CA TRP A 49 2.88 -4.39 7.02
C TRP A 49 1.63 -5.03 6.41
N VAL A 50 1.27 -4.65 5.20
CA VAL A 50 0.11 -5.21 4.53
C VAL A 50 0.32 -6.69 4.26
N SER A 51 1.49 -7.08 3.79
CA SER A 51 1.79 -8.49 3.56
C SER A 51 1.69 -9.29 4.86
N PHE A 52 2.17 -8.72 5.94
CA PHE A 52 2.10 -9.38 7.24
C PHE A 52 0.65 -9.58 7.68
N GLN A 53 -0.18 -8.57 7.50
CA GLN A 53 -1.59 -8.66 7.86
C GLN A 53 -2.32 -9.73 7.04
N PHE A 54 -1.99 -9.84 5.78
CA PHE A 54 -2.59 -10.87 4.94
C PHE A 54 -2.20 -12.26 5.37
N THR A 55 -0.94 -12.45 5.66
CA THR A 55 -0.46 -13.74 6.15
C THR A 55 -1.18 -14.12 7.43
N LYS A 56 -1.36 -13.15 8.31
CA LYS A 56 -2.02 -13.37 9.59
C LYS A 56 -3.49 -13.74 9.42
N LEU A 57 -4.17 -13.12 8.47
CA LEU A 57 -5.57 -13.38 8.24
C LEU A 57 -5.82 -14.75 7.60
N LYS A 58 -4.84 -15.25 6.90
CA LYS A 58 -4.92 -16.56 6.23
C LYS A 58 -6.13 -16.70 5.34
N LYS A 59 -6.59 -15.61 4.79
CA LYS A 59 -7.76 -15.61 3.94
C LYS A 59 -7.43 -15.86 2.49
N PHE A 60 -6.16 -15.84 2.14
CA PHE A 60 -5.72 -15.98 0.77
C PHE A 60 -4.82 -17.18 0.65
N SER A 61 -4.87 -17.82 -0.51
CA SER A 61 -4.03 -18.96 -0.74
C SER A 61 -2.57 -18.54 -0.76
N GLU A 62 -1.72 -19.52 -0.65
CA GLU A 62 -0.29 -19.31 -0.64
C GLU A 62 0.25 -18.71 -1.94
N LYS A 63 -0.56 -18.69 -2.98
CA LYS A 63 -0.13 -18.18 -4.28
C LYS A 63 -0.63 -16.79 -4.57
N TRP A 64 -0.84 -16.02 -3.56
CA TRP A 64 -1.34 -14.68 -3.75
C TRP A 64 -0.21 -13.80 -4.29
N ASN A 65 -0.27 -13.47 -5.57
CA ASN A 65 0.72 -12.63 -6.25
C ASN A 65 0.16 -11.26 -6.49
N TRP A 66 0.24 -10.43 -5.50
CA TRP A 66 -0.25 -9.08 -5.63
C TRP A 66 0.88 -8.15 -6.03
N ARG A 67 0.63 -7.32 -7.03
CA ARG A 67 1.62 -6.34 -7.45
C ARG A 67 1.34 -4.98 -6.87
N TRP A 68 2.40 -4.28 -6.59
CA TRP A 68 2.32 -2.89 -6.14
C TRP A 68 2.74 -1.99 -7.29
N ASP A 69 1.78 -1.22 -7.80
CA ASP A 69 2.04 -0.25 -8.86
C ASP A 69 2.04 1.12 -8.23
N ILE A 70 3.21 1.64 -7.92
CA ILE A 70 3.36 2.89 -7.19
C ILE A 70 4.07 3.91 -8.05
N THR A 71 3.44 5.07 -8.20
CA THR A 71 4.00 6.19 -8.97
C THR A 71 4.13 7.39 -8.05
N ILE A 72 5.28 8.03 -8.11
CA ILE A 72 5.55 9.22 -7.29
C ILE A 72 5.89 10.36 -8.22
N TYR A 73 5.12 11.44 -8.12
CA TYR A 73 5.36 12.65 -8.89
C TYR A 73 6.01 13.70 -7.99
N SER A 74 7.04 14.31 -8.47
CA SER A 74 7.72 15.38 -7.72
C SER A 74 7.24 16.75 -8.16
#